data_6dc6264c24fe89cca9882a3abcd9714e
#
_entry.id   6dc6264c24fe89cca9882a3abcd9714e
#
_cell.length_a   1.000
_cell.length_b   1.000
_cell.length_c   1.000
_cell.angle_alpha   90.00
_cell.angle_beta   90.00
_cell.angle_gamma   90.00
#
_symmetry.space_group_name_H-M   'P 1'
#
loop_
_entity.id
_entity.type
_entity.pdbx_description
1 polymer ?
#
loop_
_entity_poly.entity_id
_entity_poly.type
_entity_poly.pdbx_seq_one_letter_code
_entity_poly.pdbx_strand_id
1 'polypeptide(L)'
;MNYTDKETACKQELIQLEQTGNLRGLPGIELDGKWIHLDEKKMLNLSSNDYLGIASDQKMRQDFLSNLDIDKAIFSSSSSRLLTGNYPVYQKVERLLTDLYKKESALVFSSGYHMNMGILPAIADKNTLILADKLVHASIIDGIRISSAQCIRYRHQDYRQLEELLDKHHAGFRSMIIVTESIFSMDGDVSPLPLLVQLKKKYPNTFLYVDEAHAVGVRGLNGLGIAEEEDCIPEIDFLCGTFGKAFASMGGFVVCNKIFRDYLINRMRTFIFTTALPPIQLEWSFFVLNQMINMKEERMWLRKSSQIVKEALEEKGFTSTSSSHIL
;
A
#
# COMPACT_ATOMS: atom_id res chain seq x y z
N MET A 1 37.69 -6.72 11.20
CA MET A 1 36.72 -7.60 11.88
C MET A 1 36.90 -8.98 11.33
N ASN A 2 37.24 -9.96 12.15
CA ASN A 2 37.33 -11.37 11.72
C ASN A 2 35.90 -11.87 11.38
N TYR A 3 35.77 -12.74 10.40
CA TYR A 3 34.50 -13.34 9.98
C TYR A 3 33.75 -14.02 11.14
N THR A 4 34.51 -14.60 12.07
CA THR A 4 34.06 -15.20 13.33
C THR A 4 33.33 -14.20 14.27
N ASP A 5 33.74 -12.92 14.30
CA ASP A 5 33.13 -11.91 15.16
C ASP A 5 31.71 -11.49 14.67
N LYS A 6 31.50 -11.43 13.37
CA LYS A 6 30.18 -11.07 12.81
C LYS A 6 29.16 -12.16 13.01
N GLU A 7 29.52 -13.41 12.76
CA GLU A 7 28.65 -14.58 12.99
C GLU A 7 28.28 -14.72 14.46
N THR A 8 29.25 -14.55 15.37
CA THR A 8 29.01 -14.56 16.81
C THR A 8 28.02 -13.44 17.21
N ALA A 9 28.19 -12.23 16.71
CA ALA A 9 27.28 -11.12 16.97
C ALA A 9 25.85 -11.42 16.48
N CYS A 10 25.69 -11.95 15.28
CA CYS A 10 24.38 -12.36 14.74
C CYS A 10 23.74 -13.45 15.61
N LYS A 11 24.53 -14.43 16.07
CA LYS A 11 24.05 -15.51 16.94
C LYS A 11 23.57 -14.98 18.29
N GLN A 12 24.29 -14.02 18.86
CA GLN A 12 23.91 -13.38 20.14
C GLN A 12 22.58 -12.58 19.96
N GLU A 13 22.42 -11.86 18.84
CA GLU A 13 21.20 -11.13 18.52
C GLU A 13 20.00 -12.09 18.36
N LEU A 14 20.17 -13.21 17.65
CA LEU A 14 19.12 -14.23 17.51
C LEU A 14 18.69 -14.81 18.86
N ILE A 15 19.65 -15.10 19.77
CA ILE A 15 19.36 -15.56 21.13
C ILE A 15 18.57 -14.50 21.91
N GLN A 16 18.94 -13.22 21.77
CA GLN A 16 18.21 -12.13 22.42
C GLN A 16 16.77 -12.01 21.88
N LEU A 17 16.58 -12.13 20.56
CA LEU A 17 15.26 -12.15 19.94
C LEU A 17 14.41 -13.31 20.46
N GLU A 18 14.99 -14.50 20.62
CA GLU A 18 14.30 -15.67 21.19
C GLU A 18 13.89 -15.42 22.65
N GLN A 19 14.81 -14.91 23.48
CA GLN A 19 14.54 -14.59 24.89
C GLN A 19 13.45 -13.54 25.08
N THR A 20 13.31 -12.61 24.12
CA THR A 20 12.29 -11.56 24.15
C THR A 20 10.99 -11.95 23.42
N GLY A 21 10.88 -13.18 22.91
CA GLY A 21 9.71 -13.65 22.14
C GLY A 21 9.54 -12.99 20.76
N ASN A 22 10.60 -12.37 20.24
CA ASN A 22 10.60 -11.64 18.97
C ASN A 22 11.30 -12.41 17.82
N LEU A 23 11.76 -13.62 18.07
CA LEU A 23 12.38 -14.44 17.04
C LEU A 23 11.31 -14.87 16.02
N ARG A 24 11.56 -14.52 14.76
CA ARG A 24 10.66 -14.83 13.65
C ARG A 24 11.04 -16.15 12.99
N GLY A 25 10.01 -16.95 12.64
CA GLY A 25 10.15 -18.17 11.85
C GLY A 25 9.27 -18.11 10.59
N LEU A 26 9.47 -19.06 9.70
CA LEU A 26 8.67 -19.24 8.47
C LEU A 26 7.91 -20.58 8.59
N PRO A 27 6.77 -20.62 9.27
CA PRO A 27 5.98 -21.85 9.40
C PRO A 27 5.37 -22.25 8.05
N GLY A 28 5.32 -23.53 7.74
CA GLY A 28 4.57 -24.08 6.62
C GLY A 28 3.07 -24.06 6.96
N ILE A 29 2.31 -23.19 6.29
CA ILE A 29 0.88 -23.01 6.54
C ILE A 29 0.10 -23.50 5.33
N GLU A 30 -0.91 -24.36 5.57
CA GLU A 30 -1.90 -24.74 4.56
C GLU A 30 -3.17 -23.90 4.73
N LEU A 31 -3.70 -23.37 3.62
CA LEU A 31 -4.92 -22.57 3.62
C LEU A 31 -6.14 -23.42 3.27
N ASP A 32 -7.21 -23.27 4.06
CA ASP A 32 -8.54 -23.85 3.84
C ASP A 32 -9.59 -22.74 4.02
N GLY A 33 -9.78 -21.93 3.01
CA GLY A 33 -10.65 -20.75 3.06
C GLY A 33 -10.23 -19.78 4.16
N LYS A 34 -11.10 -19.54 5.14
CA LYS A 34 -10.80 -18.70 6.32
C LYS A 34 -9.98 -19.42 7.41
N TRP A 35 -9.66 -20.69 7.21
CA TRP A 35 -8.90 -21.48 8.17
C TRP A 35 -7.47 -21.67 7.68
N ILE A 36 -6.57 -21.82 8.63
CA ILE A 36 -5.19 -22.24 8.39
C ILE A 36 -4.92 -23.52 9.19
N HIS A 37 -4.11 -24.38 8.60
CA HIS A 37 -3.55 -25.54 9.29
C HIS A 37 -2.07 -25.30 9.51
N LEU A 38 -1.66 -25.40 10.76
CA LEU A 38 -0.26 -25.35 11.18
C LEU A 38 -0.01 -26.54 12.10
N ASP A 39 0.84 -27.44 11.69
CA ASP A 39 1.00 -28.76 12.28
C ASP A 39 -0.37 -29.50 12.33
N GLU A 40 -0.78 -29.97 13.49
CA GLU A 40 -2.08 -30.64 13.67
C GLU A 40 -3.23 -29.69 14.09
N LYS A 41 -2.97 -28.37 14.12
CA LYS A 41 -3.94 -27.37 14.62
C LYS A 41 -4.65 -26.68 13.47
N LYS A 42 -6.00 -26.67 13.54
CA LYS A 42 -6.85 -25.83 12.68
C LYS A 42 -7.17 -24.52 13.42
N MET A 43 -6.86 -23.38 12.81
CA MET A 43 -7.03 -22.05 13.41
C MET A 43 -7.75 -21.11 12.45
N LEU A 44 -8.55 -20.19 12.99
CA LEU A 44 -9.14 -19.11 12.19
C LEU A 44 -8.02 -18.11 11.80
N ASN A 45 -7.91 -17.82 10.51
CA ASN A 45 -6.93 -16.88 10.00
C ASN A 45 -7.40 -15.42 10.17
N LEU A 46 -6.94 -14.78 11.22
CA LEU A 46 -7.16 -13.35 11.48
C LEU A 46 -5.96 -12.47 11.10
N SER A 47 -4.92 -13.05 10.49
CA SER A 47 -3.68 -12.36 10.14
C SER A 47 -3.55 -12.06 8.64
N SER A 48 -4.52 -12.48 7.83
CA SER A 48 -4.51 -12.26 6.38
C SER A 48 -4.91 -10.84 6.04
N ASN A 49 -4.25 -10.27 5.01
CA ASN A 49 -4.67 -9.02 4.37
C ASN A 49 -5.67 -9.25 3.21
N ASP A 50 -6.14 -10.47 3.00
CA ASP A 50 -7.18 -10.82 2.03
C ASP A 50 -8.57 -10.43 2.58
N TYR A 51 -8.79 -9.13 2.72
CA TYR A 51 -9.94 -8.56 3.45
C TYR A 51 -11.30 -8.94 2.88
N LEU A 52 -11.37 -9.27 1.60
CA LEU A 52 -12.60 -9.66 0.89
C LEU A 52 -12.67 -11.17 0.63
N GLY A 53 -11.66 -11.95 1.04
CA GLY A 53 -11.62 -13.40 0.85
C GLY A 53 -11.41 -13.87 -0.59
N ILE A 54 -10.90 -13.01 -1.45
CA ILE A 54 -10.73 -13.28 -2.90
C ILE A 54 -9.71 -14.38 -3.16
N ALA A 55 -8.64 -14.47 -2.36
CA ALA A 55 -7.60 -15.48 -2.55
C ALA A 55 -8.14 -16.93 -2.46
N SER A 56 -9.20 -17.14 -1.67
CA SER A 56 -9.84 -18.44 -1.51
C SER A 56 -11.14 -18.59 -2.32
N ASP A 57 -11.58 -17.57 -3.05
CA ASP A 57 -12.80 -17.60 -3.85
C ASP A 57 -12.65 -18.54 -5.06
N GLN A 58 -13.25 -19.74 -4.96
CA GLN A 58 -13.19 -20.74 -6.00
C GLN A 58 -13.89 -20.31 -7.28
N LYS A 59 -15.01 -19.59 -7.17
CA LYS A 59 -15.79 -19.13 -8.32
C LYS A 59 -15.00 -18.08 -9.11
N MET A 60 -14.43 -17.09 -8.45
CA MET A 60 -13.60 -16.08 -9.12
C MET A 60 -12.41 -16.71 -9.83
N ARG A 61 -11.74 -17.71 -9.21
CA ARG A 61 -10.64 -18.42 -9.86
C ARG A 61 -11.11 -19.20 -11.10
N GLN A 62 -12.24 -19.88 -11.02
CA GLN A 62 -12.81 -20.62 -12.16
C GLN A 62 -13.21 -19.67 -13.29
N ASP A 63 -13.86 -18.55 -12.97
CA ASP A 63 -14.26 -17.54 -13.92
C ASP A 63 -13.03 -16.93 -14.63
N PHE A 64 -11.96 -16.61 -13.89
CA PHE A 64 -10.73 -16.14 -14.46
C PHE A 64 -10.08 -17.17 -15.40
N LEU A 65 -9.90 -18.42 -14.93
CA LEU A 65 -9.24 -19.48 -15.69
C LEU A 65 -10.03 -19.86 -16.95
N SER A 66 -11.36 -19.84 -16.90
CA SER A 66 -12.22 -20.15 -18.05
C SER A 66 -12.17 -19.11 -19.14
N ASN A 67 -11.80 -17.87 -18.80
CA ASN A 67 -11.64 -16.77 -19.76
C ASN A 67 -10.18 -16.54 -20.17
N LEU A 68 -9.23 -17.28 -19.59
CA LEU A 68 -7.81 -17.14 -19.88
C LEU A 68 -7.47 -17.90 -21.17
N ASP A 69 -6.89 -17.19 -22.16
CA ASP A 69 -6.29 -17.82 -23.35
C ASP A 69 -4.93 -18.44 -22.94
N ILE A 70 -4.95 -19.72 -22.60
CA ILE A 70 -3.77 -20.42 -22.09
C ILE A 70 -2.63 -20.48 -23.11
N ASP A 71 -2.92 -20.47 -24.40
CA ASP A 71 -1.91 -20.51 -25.46
C ASP A 71 -1.12 -19.19 -25.56
N LYS A 72 -1.70 -18.12 -25.05
CA LYS A 72 -1.08 -16.79 -24.98
C LYS A 72 -0.64 -16.39 -23.57
N ALA A 73 -0.87 -17.23 -22.57
CA ALA A 73 -0.52 -16.92 -21.20
C ALA A 73 1.00 -16.87 -21.00
N ILE A 74 1.51 -15.77 -20.46
CA ILE A 74 2.93 -15.53 -20.21
C ILE A 74 3.17 -15.50 -18.70
N PHE A 75 3.95 -16.47 -18.20
CA PHE A 75 4.16 -16.68 -16.76
C PHE A 75 5.36 -15.94 -16.18
N SER A 76 6.20 -15.33 -17.03
CA SER A 76 7.33 -14.52 -16.58
C SER A 76 7.61 -13.41 -17.58
N SER A 77 7.96 -12.24 -17.09
CA SER A 77 8.45 -11.15 -17.96
C SER A 77 9.92 -11.34 -18.34
N SER A 78 10.71 -11.99 -17.51
CA SER A 78 12.16 -12.22 -17.68
C SER A 78 12.95 -10.96 -18.11
N SER A 79 12.40 -9.79 -17.83
CA SER A 79 12.93 -8.49 -18.25
C SER A 79 12.34 -7.36 -17.41
N SER A 80 12.98 -6.19 -17.42
CA SER A 80 12.40 -4.96 -16.85
C SER A 80 11.37 -4.35 -17.80
N ARG A 81 10.48 -3.50 -17.28
CA ARG A 81 9.48 -2.77 -18.10
C ARG A 81 10.12 -1.87 -19.16
N LEU A 82 11.29 -1.31 -18.89
CA LEU A 82 11.99 -0.42 -19.81
C LEU A 82 12.66 -1.14 -20.98
N LEU A 83 12.81 -2.46 -20.92
CA LEU A 83 13.35 -3.27 -22.00
C LEU A 83 12.20 -3.99 -22.72
N THR A 84 11.98 -5.26 -22.40
CA THR A 84 10.99 -6.11 -23.09
C THR A 84 9.84 -6.58 -22.20
N GLY A 85 9.82 -6.17 -20.91
CA GLY A 85 8.81 -6.61 -19.93
C GLY A 85 7.56 -5.75 -19.84
N ASN A 86 7.39 -4.71 -20.69
CA ASN A 86 6.19 -3.86 -20.67
C ASN A 86 5.10 -4.42 -21.61
N TYR A 87 4.51 -5.52 -21.21
CA TYR A 87 3.44 -6.18 -21.98
C TYR A 87 2.15 -5.35 -22.04
N PRO A 88 1.27 -5.55 -23.06
CA PRO A 88 0.05 -4.78 -23.25
C PRO A 88 -0.90 -4.77 -22.04
N VAL A 89 -0.88 -5.81 -21.20
CA VAL A 89 -1.71 -5.88 -20.00
C VAL A 89 -1.38 -4.77 -18.97
N TYR A 90 -0.13 -4.29 -18.93
CA TYR A 90 0.21 -3.12 -18.11
C TYR A 90 -0.61 -1.90 -18.50
N GLN A 91 -0.72 -1.65 -19.81
CA GLN A 91 -1.50 -0.51 -20.33
C GLN A 91 -3.00 -0.66 -20.02
N LYS A 92 -3.54 -1.90 -20.07
CA LYS A 92 -4.92 -2.18 -19.68
C LYS A 92 -5.18 -1.85 -18.20
N VAL A 93 -4.32 -2.33 -17.30
CA VAL A 93 -4.44 -2.06 -15.86
C VAL A 93 -4.28 -0.57 -15.55
N GLU A 94 -3.23 0.07 -16.11
CA GLU A 94 -2.96 1.51 -15.88
C GLU A 94 -4.10 2.38 -16.43
N ARG A 95 -4.66 2.05 -17.59
CA ARG A 95 -5.82 2.76 -18.15
C ARG A 95 -7.05 2.59 -17.26
N LEU A 96 -7.36 1.36 -16.82
CA LEU A 96 -8.50 1.12 -15.92
C LEU A 96 -8.37 1.90 -14.61
N LEU A 97 -7.17 1.92 -14.01
CA LEU A 97 -6.90 2.75 -12.82
C LEU A 97 -7.12 4.24 -13.10
N THR A 98 -6.62 4.75 -14.24
CA THR A 98 -6.80 6.14 -14.66
C THR A 98 -8.29 6.49 -14.80
N ASP A 99 -9.06 5.62 -15.43
CA ASP A 99 -10.50 5.82 -15.65
C ASP A 99 -11.28 5.78 -14.32
N LEU A 100 -10.95 4.84 -13.42
CA LEU A 100 -11.62 4.70 -12.12
C LEU A 100 -11.34 5.88 -11.19
N TYR A 101 -10.07 6.27 -11.05
CA TYR A 101 -9.66 7.36 -10.18
C TYR A 101 -9.83 8.74 -10.81
N LYS A 102 -10.19 8.81 -12.10
CA LYS A 102 -10.30 10.07 -12.87
C LYS A 102 -9.05 10.95 -12.75
N LYS A 103 -7.88 10.29 -12.76
CA LYS A 103 -6.56 10.94 -12.75
C LYS A 103 -5.96 10.94 -14.16
N GLU A 104 -4.96 11.79 -14.41
CA GLU A 104 -4.30 11.87 -15.72
C GLU A 104 -3.52 10.61 -16.07
N SER A 105 -3.00 9.90 -15.08
CA SER A 105 -2.16 8.73 -15.32
C SER A 105 -2.09 7.79 -14.13
N ALA A 106 -1.68 6.55 -14.41
CA ALA A 106 -1.32 5.54 -13.42
C ALA A 106 0.01 4.89 -13.80
N LEU A 107 0.71 4.33 -12.80
CA LEU A 107 1.91 3.54 -12.99
C LEU A 107 1.89 2.34 -12.04
N VAL A 108 2.15 1.13 -12.58
CA VAL A 108 2.16 -0.14 -11.85
C VAL A 108 3.59 -0.56 -11.52
N PHE A 109 3.81 -1.07 -10.32
CA PHE A 109 5.07 -1.49 -9.75
C PHE A 109 5.04 -2.96 -9.31
N SER A 110 6.22 -3.57 -9.10
CA SER A 110 6.35 -4.96 -8.67
C SER A 110 5.76 -5.24 -7.28
N SER A 111 5.71 -4.24 -6.40
CA SER A 111 5.05 -4.31 -5.09
C SER A 111 4.78 -2.91 -4.53
N GLY A 112 3.90 -2.81 -3.52
CA GLY A 112 3.72 -1.58 -2.76
C GLY A 112 5.00 -1.14 -2.04
N TYR A 113 5.82 -2.09 -1.59
CA TYR A 113 7.11 -1.80 -0.98
C TYR A 113 8.07 -1.10 -1.97
N HIS A 114 8.27 -1.67 -3.17
CA HIS A 114 9.10 -1.05 -4.22
C HIS A 114 8.55 0.32 -4.67
N MET A 115 7.24 0.48 -4.68
CA MET A 115 6.58 1.74 -4.99
C MET A 115 6.96 2.83 -3.98
N ASN A 116 6.71 2.61 -2.69
CA ASN A 116 7.01 3.57 -1.63
C ASN A 116 8.51 3.86 -1.53
N MET A 117 9.34 2.81 -1.58
CA MET A 117 10.80 2.92 -1.51
C MET A 117 11.40 3.66 -2.72
N GLY A 118 10.66 3.83 -3.81
CA GLY A 118 11.17 4.42 -5.04
C GLY A 118 10.59 5.79 -5.37
N ILE A 119 9.31 6.05 -5.12
CA ILE A 119 8.67 7.32 -5.48
C ILE A 119 9.32 8.48 -4.71
N LEU A 120 9.38 8.40 -3.37
CA LEU A 120 9.92 9.49 -2.55
C LEU A 120 11.37 9.86 -2.92
N PRO A 121 12.32 8.91 -3.07
CA PRO A 121 13.67 9.25 -3.52
C PRO A 121 13.73 9.82 -4.94
N ALA A 122 12.76 9.48 -5.80
CA ALA A 122 12.75 10.01 -7.16
C ALA A 122 12.32 11.47 -7.22
N ILE A 123 11.32 11.88 -6.39
CA ILE A 123 10.68 13.19 -6.46
C ILE A 123 11.23 14.19 -5.43
N ALA A 124 11.90 13.72 -4.38
CA ALA A 124 12.38 14.55 -3.28
C ALA A 124 13.90 14.70 -3.30
N ASP A 125 14.37 15.93 -3.33
CA ASP A 125 15.79 16.30 -3.32
C ASP A 125 16.18 17.09 -2.06
N LYS A 126 17.43 17.58 -1.99
CA LYS A 126 17.95 18.37 -0.86
C LYS A 126 17.18 19.67 -0.57
N ASN A 127 16.38 20.15 -1.53
CA ASN A 127 15.55 21.36 -1.38
C ASN A 127 14.08 20.99 -1.05
N THR A 128 13.81 19.72 -0.76
CA THR A 128 12.50 19.21 -0.39
C THR A 128 12.47 18.90 1.10
N LEU A 129 11.39 19.27 1.78
CA LEU A 129 11.07 18.84 3.14
C LEU A 129 9.94 17.80 3.11
N ILE A 130 10.20 16.61 3.65
CA ILE A 130 9.18 15.60 3.85
C ILE A 130 8.65 15.73 5.28
N LEU A 131 7.33 15.89 5.41
CA LEU A 131 6.58 15.89 6.67
C LEU A 131 5.79 14.58 6.74
N ALA A 132 6.33 13.58 7.43
CA ALA A 132 5.75 12.25 7.49
C ALA A 132 5.09 11.98 8.84
N ASP A 133 3.91 11.37 8.84
CA ASP A 133 3.32 10.83 10.06
C ASP A 133 4.27 9.82 10.71
N LYS A 134 4.31 9.80 12.04
CA LYS A 134 5.24 8.94 12.79
C LYS A 134 4.99 7.44 12.58
N LEU A 135 3.77 7.03 12.24
CA LEU A 135 3.37 5.63 12.08
C LEU A 135 3.29 5.16 10.62
N VAL A 136 3.73 5.96 9.63
CA VAL A 136 3.75 5.50 8.24
C VAL A 136 4.59 4.23 8.08
N HIS A 137 4.18 3.39 7.14
CA HIS A 137 4.74 2.07 6.87
C HIS A 137 6.26 2.10 6.65
N ALA A 138 6.92 1.01 7.04
CA ALA A 138 8.39 0.87 6.95
C ALA A 138 8.93 1.15 5.53
N SER A 139 8.22 0.77 4.47
CA SER A 139 8.63 1.05 3.09
C SER A 139 8.70 2.54 2.76
N ILE A 140 7.81 3.35 3.34
CA ILE A 140 7.84 4.82 3.22
C ILE A 140 9.07 5.36 3.95
N ILE A 141 9.33 4.88 5.17
CA ILE A 141 10.51 5.28 5.95
C ILE A 141 11.81 4.93 5.21
N ASP A 142 11.88 3.75 4.60
CA ASP A 142 13.04 3.33 3.83
C ASP A 142 13.22 4.20 2.57
N GLY A 143 12.13 4.54 1.88
CA GLY A 143 12.13 5.50 0.79
C GLY A 143 12.64 6.88 1.22
N ILE A 144 12.16 7.39 2.35
CA ILE A 144 12.64 8.66 2.92
C ILE A 144 14.14 8.60 3.23
N ARG A 145 14.63 7.53 3.85
CA ARG A 145 16.05 7.33 4.17
C ARG A 145 16.96 7.31 2.94
N ILE A 146 16.49 6.76 1.83
CA ILE A 146 17.23 6.70 0.57
C ILE A 146 17.20 8.05 -0.15
N SER A 147 16.18 8.87 0.08
CA SER A 147 16.10 10.21 -0.50
C SER A 147 17.20 11.14 0.05
N SER A 148 17.50 12.20 -0.68
CA SER A 148 18.35 13.28 -0.19
C SER A 148 17.59 14.41 0.50
N ALA A 149 16.29 14.26 0.68
CA ALA A 149 15.41 15.23 1.30
C ALA A 149 15.60 15.28 2.82
N GLN A 150 15.33 16.44 3.40
CA GLN A 150 15.13 16.54 4.83
C GLN A 150 13.79 15.94 5.22
N CYS A 151 13.71 15.30 6.38
CA CYS A 151 12.48 14.75 6.90
C CYS A 151 12.25 15.14 8.35
N ILE A 152 11.02 15.58 8.65
CA ILE A 152 10.52 15.74 10.01
C ILE A 152 9.32 14.81 10.16
N ARG A 153 9.37 13.93 11.17
CA ARG A 153 8.26 13.07 11.50
C ARG A 153 7.40 13.76 12.57
N TYR A 154 6.18 14.14 12.20
CA TYR A 154 5.22 14.68 13.18
C TYR A 154 4.56 13.56 13.97
N ARG A 155 4.06 13.89 15.18
CA ARG A 155 3.36 12.94 16.02
C ARG A 155 2.14 12.41 15.31
N HIS A 156 1.87 11.12 15.50
CA HIS A 156 0.78 10.43 14.83
C HIS A 156 -0.54 11.20 14.98
N GLN A 157 -1.14 11.55 13.82
CA GLN A 157 -2.37 12.31 13.68
C GLN A 157 -2.40 13.68 14.42
N ASP A 158 -1.24 14.23 14.77
CA ASP A 158 -1.16 15.59 15.33
C ASP A 158 -1.09 16.63 14.19
N TYR A 159 -2.24 16.91 13.63
CA TYR A 159 -2.37 17.85 12.49
C TYR A 159 -2.11 19.30 12.90
N ARG A 160 -2.23 19.66 14.19
CA ARG A 160 -1.80 20.94 14.71
C ARG A 160 -0.27 21.07 14.62
N GLN A 161 0.46 20.05 15.06
CA GLN A 161 1.92 20.04 14.90
C GLN A 161 2.32 20.07 13.42
N LEU A 162 1.59 19.35 12.56
CA LEU A 162 1.83 19.38 11.11
C LEU A 162 1.69 20.80 10.56
N GLU A 163 0.63 21.52 10.94
CA GLU A 163 0.41 22.91 10.51
C GLU A 163 1.49 23.85 11.03
N GLU A 164 1.90 23.73 12.30
CA GLU A 164 3.02 24.49 12.88
C GLU A 164 4.34 24.26 12.11
N LEU A 165 4.59 23.02 11.66
CA LEU A 165 5.77 22.69 10.87
C LEU A 165 5.68 23.27 9.45
N LEU A 166 4.51 23.23 8.82
CA LEU A 166 4.27 23.85 7.52
C LEU A 166 4.49 25.38 7.60
N ASP A 167 3.89 26.06 8.59
CA ASP A 167 4.07 27.50 8.83
C ASP A 167 5.53 27.86 9.01
N LYS A 168 6.26 27.06 9.77
CA LYS A 168 7.69 27.32 10.07
C LYS A 168 8.60 27.16 8.86
N HIS A 169 8.29 26.22 7.96
CA HIS A 169 9.25 25.75 6.97
C HIS A 169 8.89 26.12 5.51
N HIS A 170 7.64 26.55 5.21
CA HIS A 170 7.16 26.76 3.83
C HIS A 170 8.03 27.72 3.00
N ALA A 171 8.64 28.73 3.61
CA ALA A 171 9.51 29.69 2.92
C ALA A 171 10.96 29.18 2.75
N GLY A 172 11.36 28.14 3.49
CA GLY A 172 12.74 27.63 3.53
C GLY A 172 13.03 26.51 2.52
N PHE A 173 11.98 25.92 1.93
CA PHE A 173 12.10 24.80 0.99
C PHE A 173 11.41 25.11 -0.34
N ARG A 174 11.99 24.60 -1.43
CA ARG A 174 11.39 24.73 -2.77
C ARG A 174 10.08 23.94 -2.85
N SER A 175 10.00 22.81 -2.17
CA SER A 175 8.80 21.99 -2.08
C SER A 175 8.70 21.28 -0.72
N MET A 176 7.48 20.98 -0.31
CA MET A 176 7.19 20.15 0.84
C MET A 176 6.31 18.97 0.42
N ILE A 177 6.44 17.85 1.10
CA ILE A 177 5.60 16.66 0.86
C ILE A 177 5.02 16.20 2.19
N ILE A 178 3.69 16.29 2.33
CA ILE A 178 2.97 15.65 3.43
C ILE A 178 2.80 14.19 3.06
N VAL A 179 3.20 13.28 3.96
CA VAL A 179 3.15 11.83 3.74
C VAL A 179 2.36 11.18 4.86
N THR A 180 1.31 10.44 4.48
CA THR A 180 0.43 9.71 5.40
C THR A 180 -0.05 8.41 4.80
N GLU A 181 -0.67 7.56 5.64
CA GLU A 181 -1.55 6.47 5.20
C GLU A 181 -3.01 6.90 5.42
N SER A 182 -3.92 6.42 4.61
CA SER A 182 -5.35 6.67 4.84
C SER A 182 -5.93 5.78 5.94
N ILE A 183 -5.44 4.53 6.04
CA ILE A 183 -5.69 3.60 7.16
C ILE A 183 -4.35 3.07 7.61
N PHE A 184 -4.02 3.23 8.90
CA PHE A 184 -2.78 2.73 9.47
C PHE A 184 -2.87 1.25 9.83
N SER A 185 -1.82 0.51 9.49
CA SER A 185 -1.82 -0.96 9.50
C SER A 185 -1.91 -1.61 10.87
N MET A 186 -1.47 -0.93 11.92
CA MET A 186 -1.39 -1.51 13.27
C MET A 186 -2.59 -1.13 14.13
N ASP A 187 -3.01 0.11 14.07
CA ASP A 187 -4.06 0.65 14.95
C ASP A 187 -5.43 0.75 14.24
N GLY A 188 -5.46 0.59 12.91
CA GLY A 188 -6.69 0.63 12.12
C GLY A 188 -7.40 1.99 12.08
N ASP A 189 -6.74 3.03 12.56
CA ASP A 189 -7.26 4.39 12.56
C ASP A 189 -7.17 5.05 11.17
N VAL A 190 -8.03 6.01 10.92
CA VAL A 190 -8.23 6.64 9.60
C VAL A 190 -7.74 8.08 9.63
N SER A 191 -6.97 8.48 8.63
CA SER A 191 -6.57 9.88 8.42
C SER A 191 -7.71 10.72 7.86
N PRO A 192 -7.99 11.92 8.39
CA PRO A 192 -8.97 12.86 7.84
C PRO A 192 -8.38 13.55 6.59
N LEU A 193 -8.49 12.93 5.42
CA LEU A 193 -7.91 13.44 4.17
C LEU A 193 -8.39 14.85 3.79
N PRO A 194 -9.66 15.26 4.02
CA PRO A 194 -10.10 16.64 3.77
C PRO A 194 -9.29 17.69 4.51
N LEU A 195 -8.91 17.41 5.76
CA LEU A 195 -8.06 18.31 6.55
C LEU A 195 -6.65 18.42 5.94
N LEU A 196 -6.07 17.30 5.52
CA LEU A 196 -4.75 17.29 4.87
C LEU A 196 -4.77 18.03 3.53
N VAL A 197 -5.86 17.91 2.77
CA VAL A 197 -6.09 18.69 1.55
C VAL A 197 -6.18 20.18 1.84
N GLN A 198 -6.88 20.59 2.92
CA GLN A 198 -6.94 22.00 3.34
C GLN A 198 -5.56 22.53 3.71
N LEU A 199 -4.77 21.76 4.48
CA LEU A 199 -3.40 22.12 4.82
C LEU A 199 -2.51 22.26 3.57
N LYS A 200 -2.60 21.29 2.66
CA LYS A 200 -1.88 21.38 1.37
C LYS A 200 -2.23 22.67 0.61
N LYS A 201 -3.52 23.02 0.49
CA LYS A 201 -3.99 24.21 -0.24
C LYS A 201 -3.51 25.52 0.37
N LYS A 202 -3.35 25.56 1.69
CA LYS A 202 -2.83 26.73 2.42
C LYS A 202 -1.35 27.03 2.05
N TYR A 203 -0.59 26.01 1.62
CA TYR A 203 0.85 26.14 1.31
C TYR A 203 1.11 25.71 -0.15
N PRO A 204 1.24 26.65 -1.11
CA PRO A 204 1.23 26.37 -2.57
C PRO A 204 2.34 25.44 -3.09
N ASN A 205 3.46 25.31 -2.36
CA ASN A 205 4.58 24.44 -2.72
C ASN A 205 4.52 23.08 -2.03
N THR A 206 3.34 22.67 -1.55
CA THR A 206 3.13 21.44 -0.81
C THR A 206 2.41 20.40 -1.66
N PHE A 207 2.92 19.18 -1.65
CA PHE A 207 2.34 17.99 -2.26
C PHE A 207 1.79 17.05 -1.19
N LEU A 208 0.77 16.27 -1.56
CA LEU A 208 0.16 15.27 -0.68
C LEU A 208 0.39 13.87 -1.25
N TYR A 209 1.07 13.04 -0.46
CA TYR A 209 1.32 11.63 -0.71
C TYR A 209 0.48 10.79 0.26
N VAL A 210 -0.44 9.98 -0.26
CA VAL A 210 -1.34 9.14 0.54
C VAL A 210 -1.17 7.68 0.13
N ASP A 211 -0.83 6.84 1.08
CA ASP A 211 -0.83 5.38 0.91
C ASP A 211 -2.19 4.81 1.34
N GLU A 212 -2.92 4.29 0.37
CA GLU A 212 -4.24 3.67 0.52
C GLU A 212 -4.18 2.14 0.59
N ALA A 213 -3.01 1.56 0.84
CA ALA A 213 -2.79 0.11 0.77
C ALA A 213 -3.80 -0.72 1.59
N HIS A 214 -4.30 -0.18 2.69
CA HIS A 214 -5.30 -0.82 3.56
C HIS A 214 -6.74 -0.40 3.26
N ALA A 215 -6.95 0.60 2.40
CA ALA A 215 -8.28 1.13 2.08
C ALA A 215 -8.78 0.71 0.69
N VAL A 216 -7.88 0.59 -0.28
CA VAL A 216 -8.23 0.15 -1.65
C VAL A 216 -8.84 -1.24 -1.62
N GLY A 217 -9.96 -1.42 -2.28
CA GLY A 217 -10.78 -2.63 -2.27
C GLY A 217 -11.87 -2.63 -1.21
N VAL A 218 -11.67 -1.99 -0.06
CA VAL A 218 -12.55 -2.13 1.11
C VAL A 218 -13.29 -0.85 1.51
N ARG A 219 -12.81 0.33 1.12
CA ARG A 219 -13.45 1.63 1.43
C ARG A 219 -13.84 2.36 0.15
N GLY A 220 -14.82 3.23 0.26
CA GLY A 220 -15.42 3.96 -0.87
C GLY A 220 -16.51 3.16 -1.59
N LEU A 221 -17.34 3.86 -2.37
CA LEU A 221 -18.48 3.27 -3.09
C LEU A 221 -18.02 2.21 -4.10
N ASN A 222 -16.97 2.53 -4.85
CA ASN A 222 -16.39 1.66 -5.88
C ASN A 222 -15.17 0.89 -5.37
N GLY A 223 -14.79 1.03 -4.08
CA GLY A 223 -13.63 0.40 -3.50
C GLY A 223 -12.31 1.10 -3.82
N LEU A 224 -12.33 2.41 -4.11
CA LEU A 224 -11.13 3.15 -4.47
C LEU A 224 -10.40 3.75 -3.26
N GLY A 225 -10.91 3.52 -2.04
CA GLY A 225 -10.26 3.93 -0.80
C GLY A 225 -10.96 5.07 -0.07
N ILE A 226 -10.30 5.61 0.97
CA ILE A 226 -10.78 6.75 1.76
C ILE A 226 -10.83 8.02 0.90
N ALA A 227 -9.89 8.20 -0.02
CA ALA A 227 -9.88 9.34 -0.91
C ALA A 227 -11.15 9.43 -1.80
N GLU A 228 -11.73 8.27 -2.18
CA GLU A 228 -13.05 8.23 -2.83
C GLU A 228 -14.16 8.55 -1.83
N GLU A 229 -14.13 7.92 -0.65
CA GLU A 229 -15.17 8.06 0.37
C GLU A 229 -15.33 9.51 0.83
N GLU A 230 -14.23 10.27 0.85
CA GLU A 230 -14.17 11.66 1.30
C GLU A 230 -14.05 12.68 0.15
N ASP A 231 -14.26 12.24 -1.10
CA ASP A 231 -14.21 13.06 -2.32
C ASP A 231 -12.91 13.88 -2.46
N CYS A 232 -11.76 13.26 -2.11
CA CYS A 232 -10.45 13.92 -2.08
C CYS A 232 -9.51 13.49 -3.23
N ILE A 233 -9.88 12.53 -4.06
CA ILE A 233 -9.03 12.00 -5.13
C ILE A 233 -8.39 13.10 -5.99
N PRO A 234 -9.11 14.13 -6.48
CA PRO A 234 -8.53 15.15 -7.36
C PRO A 234 -7.36 15.92 -6.71
N GLU A 235 -7.40 16.07 -5.40
CA GLU A 235 -6.50 16.94 -4.63
C GLU A 235 -5.22 16.23 -4.16
N ILE A 236 -5.17 14.90 -4.24
CA ILE A 236 -4.00 14.11 -3.82
C ILE A 236 -3.05 13.99 -5.00
N ASP A 237 -1.77 14.35 -4.82
CA ASP A 237 -0.77 14.35 -5.89
C ASP A 237 -0.23 12.96 -6.20
N PHE A 238 0.00 12.15 -5.16
CA PHE A 238 0.44 10.76 -5.25
C PHE A 238 -0.50 9.89 -4.41
N LEU A 239 -1.49 9.30 -5.06
CA LEU A 239 -2.39 8.36 -4.41
C LEU A 239 -1.92 6.95 -4.73
N CYS A 240 -1.45 6.27 -3.71
CA CYS A 240 -0.79 4.98 -3.80
C CYS A 240 -1.70 3.85 -3.33
N GLY A 241 -1.62 2.70 -3.98
CA GLY A 241 -2.35 1.51 -3.58
C GLY A 241 -1.57 0.23 -3.85
N THR A 242 -2.10 -0.89 -3.37
CA THR A 242 -1.49 -2.21 -3.58
C THR A 242 -2.49 -3.23 -4.07
N PHE A 243 -2.04 -4.14 -4.93
CA PHE A 243 -2.79 -5.34 -5.30
C PHE A 243 -2.54 -6.50 -4.32
N GLY A 244 -1.60 -6.37 -3.38
CA GLY A 244 -1.16 -7.44 -2.49
C GLY A 244 -2.02 -7.68 -1.26
N LYS A 245 -3.17 -7.01 -1.12
CA LYS A 245 -4.07 -7.13 0.03
C LYS A 245 -5.50 -7.49 -0.43
N ALA A 246 -6.47 -6.60 -0.34
CA ALA A 246 -7.85 -6.85 -0.73
C ALA A 246 -8.03 -7.36 -2.17
N PHE A 247 -7.09 -7.12 -3.06
CA PHE A 247 -7.10 -7.65 -4.43
C PHE A 247 -6.60 -9.09 -4.56
N ALA A 248 -6.07 -9.67 -3.50
CA ALA A 248 -5.49 -11.03 -3.52
C ALA A 248 -4.56 -11.28 -4.72
N SER A 249 -3.72 -10.31 -5.03
CA SER A 249 -2.80 -10.32 -6.16
C SER A 249 -1.39 -9.89 -5.73
N MET A 250 -0.60 -9.34 -6.64
CA MET A 250 0.73 -8.81 -6.38
C MET A 250 0.94 -7.50 -7.14
N GLY A 251 1.71 -6.60 -6.55
CA GLY A 251 2.05 -5.33 -7.16
C GLY A 251 1.59 -4.14 -6.33
N GLY A 252 2.00 -2.95 -6.78
CA GLY A 252 1.53 -1.67 -6.28
C GLY A 252 1.22 -0.75 -7.45
N PHE A 253 0.50 0.32 -7.20
CA PHE A 253 0.22 1.34 -8.20
C PHE A 253 0.19 2.73 -7.57
N VAL A 254 0.50 3.74 -8.38
CA VAL A 254 0.23 5.14 -8.06
C VAL A 254 -0.65 5.74 -9.15
N VAL A 255 -1.62 6.55 -8.76
CA VAL A 255 -2.32 7.47 -9.67
C VAL A 255 -1.86 8.89 -9.38
N CYS A 256 -1.49 9.62 -10.42
CA CYS A 256 -0.89 10.95 -10.31
C CYS A 256 -1.02 11.72 -11.63
N ASN A 257 -0.55 12.97 -11.66
CA ASN A 257 -0.45 13.74 -12.89
C ASN A 257 0.56 13.11 -13.86
N LYS A 258 0.31 13.25 -15.16
CA LYS A 258 1.13 12.63 -16.21
C LYS A 258 2.62 13.01 -16.12
N ILE A 259 2.92 14.24 -15.78
CA ILE A 259 4.31 14.70 -15.63
C ILE A 259 5.07 13.91 -14.56
N PHE A 260 4.43 13.59 -13.43
CA PHE A 260 5.04 12.79 -12.37
C PHE A 260 5.23 11.34 -12.82
N ARG A 261 4.24 10.73 -13.48
CA ARG A 261 4.39 9.39 -14.04
C ARG A 261 5.58 9.30 -14.98
N ASP A 262 5.68 10.22 -15.94
CA ASP A 262 6.75 10.23 -16.92
C ASP A 262 8.13 10.47 -16.24
N TYR A 263 8.17 11.30 -15.21
CA TYR A 263 9.37 11.51 -14.39
C TYR A 263 9.78 10.23 -13.64
N LEU A 264 8.83 9.54 -12.99
CA LEU A 264 9.09 8.28 -12.28
C LEU A 264 9.66 7.20 -13.21
N ILE A 265 9.12 7.04 -14.41
CA ILE A 265 9.63 6.10 -15.40
C ILE A 265 11.12 6.34 -15.70
N ASN A 266 11.56 7.60 -15.70
CA ASN A 266 12.92 7.98 -16.07
C ASN A 266 13.89 8.10 -14.88
N ARG A 267 13.41 8.20 -13.64
CA ARG A 267 14.24 8.51 -12.46
C ARG A 267 14.13 7.54 -11.32
N MET A 268 13.03 6.78 -11.25
CA MET A 268 12.77 5.87 -10.14
C MET A 268 13.57 4.57 -10.26
N ARG A 269 14.57 4.41 -9.43
CA ARG A 269 15.51 3.27 -9.50
C ARG A 269 14.84 1.92 -9.29
N THR A 270 13.89 1.82 -8.35
CA THR A 270 13.16 0.57 -8.08
C THR A 270 12.21 0.18 -9.21
N PHE A 271 11.89 1.09 -10.12
CA PHE A 271 11.17 0.82 -11.35
C PHE A 271 12.11 0.42 -12.50
N ILE A 272 13.24 1.13 -12.64
CA ILE A 272 14.20 0.94 -13.74
C ILE A 272 14.92 -0.41 -13.61
N PHE A 273 15.37 -0.76 -12.40
CA PHE A 273 16.30 -1.88 -12.16
C PHE A 273 15.62 -3.09 -11.53
N THR A 274 14.33 -3.30 -11.79
CA THR A 274 13.60 -4.49 -11.33
C THR A 274 12.99 -5.26 -12.50
N THR A 275 12.83 -6.56 -12.32
CA THR A 275 12.05 -7.40 -13.24
C THR A 275 10.57 -6.99 -13.16
N ALA A 276 9.92 -6.91 -14.31
CA ALA A 276 8.50 -6.66 -14.43
C ALA A 276 7.66 -7.81 -13.87
N LEU A 277 6.44 -7.51 -13.39
CA LEU A 277 5.50 -8.55 -12.96
C LEU A 277 5.18 -9.51 -14.12
N PRO A 278 4.96 -10.80 -13.83
CA PRO A 278 4.46 -11.75 -14.81
C PRO A 278 3.14 -11.26 -15.43
N PRO A 279 3.00 -11.32 -16.76
CA PRO A 279 1.75 -10.92 -17.42
C PRO A 279 0.52 -11.63 -16.87
N ILE A 280 0.59 -12.92 -16.57
CA ILE A 280 -0.51 -13.70 -15.97
C ILE A 280 -0.99 -13.08 -14.64
N GLN A 281 -0.06 -12.56 -13.83
CA GLN A 281 -0.38 -11.91 -12.56
C GLN A 281 -1.13 -10.58 -12.79
N LEU A 282 -0.78 -9.85 -13.84
CA LEU A 282 -1.46 -8.61 -14.22
C LEU A 282 -2.83 -8.87 -14.85
N GLU A 283 -2.99 -9.96 -15.61
CA GLU A 283 -4.31 -10.37 -16.11
C GLU A 283 -5.25 -10.71 -14.93
N TRP A 284 -4.74 -11.39 -13.89
CA TRP A 284 -5.49 -11.59 -12.66
C TRP A 284 -5.82 -10.27 -11.96
N SER A 285 -4.84 -9.36 -11.81
CA SER A 285 -5.09 -8.04 -11.21
C SER A 285 -6.12 -7.24 -11.98
N PHE A 286 -6.09 -7.29 -13.31
CA PHE A 286 -7.07 -6.63 -14.19
C PHE A 286 -8.47 -7.22 -14.02
N PHE A 287 -8.55 -8.55 -13.96
CA PHE A 287 -9.81 -9.26 -13.73
C PHE A 287 -10.42 -8.87 -12.37
N VAL A 288 -9.64 -8.95 -11.27
CA VAL A 288 -10.12 -8.59 -9.92
C VAL A 288 -10.52 -7.12 -9.84
N LEU A 289 -9.74 -6.22 -10.44
CA LEU A 289 -10.05 -4.78 -10.44
C LEU A 289 -11.40 -4.48 -11.10
N ASN A 290 -11.76 -5.19 -12.18
CA ASN A 290 -13.08 -5.07 -12.80
C ASN A 290 -14.21 -5.65 -11.93
N GLN A 291 -13.96 -6.75 -11.20
CA GLN A 291 -14.96 -7.34 -10.31
C GLN A 291 -15.20 -6.49 -9.07
N MET A 292 -14.13 -5.94 -8.50
CA MET A 292 -14.15 -5.23 -7.22
C MET A 292 -15.13 -4.05 -7.19
N ILE A 293 -15.33 -3.35 -8.30
CA ILE A 293 -16.29 -2.24 -8.40
C ILE A 293 -17.68 -2.69 -7.97
N ASN A 294 -18.04 -3.93 -8.27
CA ASN A 294 -19.35 -4.52 -7.99
C ASN A 294 -19.46 -5.18 -6.61
N MET A 295 -18.36 -5.32 -5.86
CA MET A 295 -18.31 -5.99 -4.54
C MET A 295 -18.77 -5.06 -3.40
N LYS A 296 -19.92 -4.41 -3.57
CA LYS A 296 -20.48 -3.49 -2.55
C LYS A 296 -20.97 -4.23 -1.32
N GLU A 297 -21.58 -5.40 -1.53
CA GLU A 297 -22.12 -6.21 -0.46
C GLU A 297 -21.02 -6.79 0.41
N GLU A 298 -19.91 -7.22 -0.20
CA GLU A 298 -18.74 -7.73 0.51
C GLU A 298 -18.10 -6.63 1.36
N ARG A 299 -17.96 -5.42 0.81
CA ARG A 299 -17.47 -4.25 1.59
C ARG A 299 -18.38 -3.90 2.75
N MET A 300 -19.69 -3.89 2.52
CA MET A 300 -20.68 -3.64 3.59
C MET A 300 -20.64 -4.75 4.66
N TRP A 301 -20.49 -5.99 4.24
CA TRP A 301 -20.33 -7.12 5.15
C TRP A 301 -19.06 -7.01 5.99
N LEU A 302 -17.93 -6.71 5.36
CA LEU A 302 -16.66 -6.48 6.08
C LEU A 302 -16.79 -5.38 7.12
N ARG A 303 -17.37 -4.25 6.76
CA ARG A 303 -17.60 -3.13 7.69
C ARG A 303 -18.49 -3.53 8.87
N LYS A 304 -19.59 -4.22 8.59
CA LYS A 304 -20.53 -4.66 9.63
C LYS A 304 -19.90 -5.69 10.56
N SER A 305 -19.22 -6.69 10.01
CA SER A 305 -18.57 -7.75 10.81
C SER A 305 -17.44 -7.19 11.67
N SER A 306 -16.63 -6.29 11.16
CA SER A 306 -15.58 -5.60 11.93
C SER A 306 -16.16 -4.82 13.10
N GLN A 307 -17.27 -4.10 12.87
CA GLN A 307 -17.95 -3.36 13.94
C GLN A 307 -18.47 -4.28 15.04
N ILE A 308 -19.10 -5.40 14.67
CA ILE A 308 -19.59 -6.41 15.64
C ILE A 308 -18.43 -6.97 16.48
N VAL A 309 -17.31 -7.31 15.83
CA VAL A 309 -16.14 -7.84 16.55
C VAL A 309 -15.56 -6.79 17.48
N LYS A 310 -15.45 -5.52 17.03
CA LYS A 310 -14.97 -4.41 17.84
C LYS A 310 -15.82 -4.23 19.09
N GLU A 311 -17.15 -4.14 18.94
CA GLU A 311 -18.09 -4.01 20.05
C GLU A 311 -17.97 -5.15 21.05
N ALA A 312 -17.87 -6.40 20.56
CA ALA A 312 -17.70 -7.57 21.42
C ALA A 312 -16.36 -7.58 22.18
N LEU A 313 -15.30 -7.02 21.61
CA LEU A 313 -14.01 -6.84 22.29
C LEU A 313 -14.08 -5.74 23.35
N GLU A 314 -14.74 -4.62 23.05
CA GLU A 314 -14.94 -3.50 23.97
C GLU A 314 -15.79 -3.93 25.20
N GLU A 315 -16.84 -4.73 25.01
CA GLU A 315 -17.63 -5.33 26.09
C GLU A 315 -16.81 -6.23 27.03
N LYS A 316 -15.70 -6.81 26.51
CA LYS A 316 -14.76 -7.62 27.29
C LYS A 316 -13.61 -6.81 27.90
N GLY A 317 -13.64 -5.47 27.78
CA GLY A 317 -12.66 -4.56 28.36
C GLY A 317 -11.40 -4.32 27.49
N PHE A 318 -11.39 -4.79 26.23
CA PHE A 318 -10.35 -4.39 25.28
C PHE A 318 -10.70 -3.03 24.68
N THR A 319 -9.70 -2.17 24.58
CA THR A 319 -9.86 -0.85 23.93
C THR A 319 -9.21 -0.86 22.55
N SER A 320 -9.86 -0.25 21.56
CA SER A 320 -9.33 -0.10 20.22
C SER A 320 -9.52 1.33 19.73
N THR A 321 -8.49 1.91 19.15
CA THR A 321 -8.54 3.20 18.45
C THR A 321 -9.02 3.07 17.01
N SER A 322 -9.17 1.83 16.53
CA SER A 322 -9.55 1.55 15.15
C SER A 322 -10.90 2.14 14.77
N SER A 323 -10.94 2.73 13.59
CA SER A 323 -12.16 3.17 12.89
C SER A 323 -12.32 2.46 11.53
N SER A 324 -11.61 1.34 11.35
CA SER A 324 -11.61 0.55 10.11
C SER A 324 -11.91 -0.93 10.39
N HIS A 325 -11.60 -1.78 9.40
CA HIS A 325 -11.70 -3.24 9.47
C HIS A 325 -10.47 -3.91 10.11
N ILE A 326 -9.46 -3.16 10.45
CA ILE A 326 -8.27 -3.62 11.19
C ILE A 326 -8.54 -3.39 12.67
N LEU A 327 -8.45 -4.45 13.51
CA LEU A 327 -8.81 -4.42 14.93
C LEU A 327 -7.63 -4.84 15.80
#